data_1dc6efeee2b6f7c42becc0226d1e12c8
#
_entry.id   1dc6efeee2b6f7c42becc0226d1e12c8
#
_cell.length_a   1.000
_cell.length_b   1.000
_cell.length_c   1.000
_cell.angle_alpha   90.00
_cell.angle_beta   90.00
_cell.angle_gamma   90.00
#
_symmetry.space_group_name_H-M   'P 1'
#
loop_
_entity.id
_entity.type
_entity.pdbx_description
1 polymer ?
#
loop_
_entity_poly.entity_id
_entity_poly.type
_entity_poly.pdbx_seq_one_letter_code
_entity_poly.pdbx_strand_id
1 'polypeptide(L)'
;MLTDRYFMPDRCFDDIYMITPEFLLAEGIRAVLLDIDNTLVTYDDPEPTEPVIKWLNSLAENGISAAFISNNRRERVERFNSRLGYFASWDSKKPSGKNYIAAMKHLGTDRSNTAVIGDQIFTDVWSAKRLGLSAYLVKPIKDKLTPLFRFKRALEVPVLKRYAKKHGGKS
;
A
#
# COMPACT_ATOMS: atom_id res chain seq x y z
N MET A 1 -22.94 1.46 3.43
CA MET A 1 -23.18 0.76 2.14
C MET A 1 -22.15 -0.38 1.99
N LEU A 2 -22.52 -1.49 1.32
CA LEU A 2 -21.58 -2.61 1.03
C LEU A 2 -20.29 -2.14 0.35
N THR A 3 -20.39 -1.15 -0.53
CA THR A 3 -19.24 -0.52 -1.21
C THR A 3 -18.24 0.12 -0.25
N ASP A 4 -18.71 0.75 0.82
CA ASP A 4 -17.81 1.44 1.76
C ASP A 4 -17.00 0.45 2.60
N ARG A 5 -17.58 -0.72 2.88
CA ARG A 5 -16.91 -1.78 3.63
C ARG A 5 -15.64 -2.30 2.94
N TYR A 6 -15.64 -2.36 1.60
CA TYR A 6 -14.56 -2.99 0.85
C TYR A 6 -13.64 -2.02 0.11
N PHE A 7 -14.11 -0.79 -0.15
CA PHE A 7 -13.40 0.15 -1.01
C PHE A 7 -12.99 1.45 -0.31
N MET A 8 -13.50 1.71 0.89
CA MET A 8 -13.11 2.91 1.63
C MET A 8 -11.84 2.67 2.43
N PRO A 9 -10.76 3.42 2.17
CA PRO A 9 -9.54 3.33 2.97
C PRO A 9 -9.80 3.80 4.41
N ASP A 10 -9.00 3.33 5.35
CA ASP A 10 -9.05 3.78 6.74
C ASP A 10 -8.37 5.15 6.90
N ARG A 11 -7.32 5.41 6.12
CA ARG A 11 -6.60 6.69 6.03
C ARG A 11 -6.18 6.99 4.60
N CYS A 12 -6.10 8.29 4.26
CA CYS A 12 -5.53 8.77 3.01
C CYS A 12 -4.38 9.73 3.32
N PHE A 13 -3.29 9.62 2.55
CA PHE A 13 -2.09 10.43 2.69
C PHE A 13 -1.65 10.97 1.33
N ASP A 14 -0.93 12.08 1.32
CA ASP A 14 -0.39 12.61 0.07
C ASP A 14 0.76 11.75 -0.47
N ASP A 15 1.58 11.21 0.42
CA ASP A 15 2.67 10.29 0.09
C ASP A 15 2.98 9.34 1.26
N ILE A 16 3.92 8.41 1.04
CA ILE A 16 4.36 7.45 2.06
C ILE A 16 5.08 8.10 3.24
N TYR A 17 5.72 9.24 3.03
CA TYR A 17 6.54 9.90 4.07
C TYR A 17 5.69 10.51 5.18
N MET A 18 4.41 10.76 4.92
CA MET A 18 3.44 11.15 5.96
C MET A 18 3.05 9.98 6.87
N ILE A 19 3.35 8.75 6.47
CA ILE A 19 3.08 7.54 7.26
C ILE A 19 4.34 7.27 8.11
N THR A 20 4.42 7.92 9.26
CA THR A 20 5.59 7.83 10.13
C THR A 20 5.55 6.57 11.01
N PRO A 21 6.71 6.11 11.54
CA PRO A 21 6.72 5.02 12.53
C PRO A 21 5.84 5.30 13.73
N GLU A 22 5.83 6.53 14.24
CA GLU A 22 5.02 6.93 15.40
C GLU A 22 3.52 6.79 15.10
N PHE A 23 3.08 7.23 13.91
CA PHE A 23 1.70 7.04 13.46
C PHE A 23 1.34 5.55 13.43
N LEU A 24 2.16 4.72 12.79
CA LEU A 24 1.90 3.29 12.68
C LEU A 24 1.83 2.62 14.06
N LEU A 25 2.75 2.93 14.95
CA LEU A 25 2.77 2.40 16.31
C LEU A 25 1.55 2.84 17.13
N ALA A 26 1.11 4.08 16.98
CA ALA A 26 -0.11 4.60 17.62
C ALA A 26 -1.38 3.89 17.12
N GLU A 27 -1.43 3.48 15.86
CA GLU A 27 -2.50 2.67 15.26
C GLU A 27 -2.35 1.16 15.59
N GLY A 28 -1.33 0.76 16.35
CA GLY A 28 -1.05 -0.64 16.70
C GLY A 28 -0.42 -1.46 15.57
N ILE A 29 0.07 -0.81 14.52
CA ILE A 29 0.65 -1.48 13.35
C ILE A 29 2.11 -1.87 13.63
N ARG A 30 2.44 -3.12 13.34
CA ARG A 30 3.77 -3.72 13.48
C ARG A 30 4.35 -4.21 12.15
N ALA A 31 3.53 -4.27 11.11
CA ALA A 31 3.97 -4.60 9.76
C ALA A 31 3.20 -3.83 8.71
N VAL A 32 3.88 -3.51 7.61
CA VAL A 32 3.28 -2.88 6.43
C VAL A 32 3.51 -3.74 5.19
N LEU A 33 2.45 -3.97 4.43
CA LEU A 33 2.47 -4.66 3.15
C LEU A 33 2.33 -3.61 2.06
N LEU A 34 3.38 -3.42 1.28
CA LEU A 34 3.58 -2.27 0.42
C LEU A 34 3.40 -2.64 -1.05
N ASP A 35 2.59 -1.89 -1.77
CA ASP A 35 2.70 -1.83 -3.22
C ASP A 35 3.97 -1.06 -3.61
N ILE A 36 4.54 -1.35 -4.80
CA ILE A 36 5.78 -0.73 -5.27
C ILE A 36 5.49 0.40 -6.25
N ASP A 37 4.91 0.02 -7.40
CA ASP A 37 4.77 0.91 -8.54
C ASP A 37 3.72 1.98 -8.28
N ASN A 38 4.11 3.23 -8.40
CA ASN A 38 3.30 4.41 -8.15
C ASN A 38 2.95 4.67 -6.67
N THR A 39 3.42 3.81 -5.77
CA THR A 39 3.30 3.94 -4.31
C THR A 39 4.63 4.38 -3.69
N LEU A 40 5.69 3.59 -3.88
CA LEU A 40 7.04 3.85 -3.38
C LEU A 40 7.89 4.59 -4.42
N VAL A 41 7.79 4.19 -5.67
CA VAL A 41 8.51 4.75 -6.82
C VAL A 41 7.60 4.79 -8.03
N THR A 42 7.99 5.51 -9.09
CA THR A 42 7.26 5.48 -10.35
C THR A 42 7.50 4.17 -11.11
N TYR A 43 6.73 3.94 -12.15
CA TYR A 43 6.95 2.77 -13.04
C TYR A 43 8.29 2.83 -13.78
N ASP A 44 8.86 4.03 -13.92
CA ASP A 44 10.11 4.27 -14.66
C ASP A 44 11.34 4.05 -13.77
N ASP A 45 11.17 4.03 -12.44
CA ASP A 45 12.26 3.84 -11.49
C ASP A 45 12.49 2.35 -11.21
N PRO A 46 13.60 1.77 -11.69
CA PRO A 46 13.85 0.34 -11.52
C PRO A 46 14.26 -0.06 -10.09
N GLU A 47 14.76 0.89 -9.32
CA GLU A 47 15.34 0.70 -8.00
C GLU A 47 14.74 1.68 -6.98
N PRO A 48 14.84 1.39 -5.67
CA PRO A 48 14.37 2.30 -4.64
C PRO A 48 15.21 3.58 -4.62
N THR A 49 14.54 4.72 -4.44
CA THR A 49 15.23 6.01 -4.24
C THR A 49 15.76 6.14 -2.82
N GLU A 50 16.75 7.00 -2.61
CA GLU A 50 17.31 7.28 -1.27
C GLU A 50 16.24 7.68 -0.22
N PRO A 51 15.24 8.54 -0.53
CA PRO A 51 14.16 8.83 0.41
C PRO A 51 13.36 7.58 0.81
N VAL A 52 13.06 6.67 -0.14
CA VAL A 52 12.35 5.41 0.12
C VAL A 52 13.17 4.52 1.04
N ILE A 53 14.48 4.39 0.77
CA ILE A 53 15.39 3.59 1.61
C ILE A 53 15.42 4.14 3.04
N LYS A 54 15.55 5.46 3.20
CA LYS A 54 15.54 6.11 4.52
C LYS A 54 14.23 5.88 5.26
N TRP A 55 13.09 5.98 4.56
CA TRP A 55 11.79 5.72 5.17
C TRP A 55 11.66 4.26 5.61
N LEU A 56 12.04 3.28 4.76
CA LEU A 56 12.03 1.86 5.13
C LEU A 56 12.95 1.57 6.32
N ASN A 57 14.13 2.19 6.36
CA ASN A 57 15.06 2.04 7.50
C ASN A 57 14.44 2.60 8.79
N SER A 58 13.75 3.75 8.72
CA SER A 58 13.07 4.31 9.89
C SER A 58 11.97 3.39 10.44
N LEU A 59 11.25 2.66 9.56
CA LEU A 59 10.29 1.64 10.00
C LEU A 59 11.00 0.51 10.74
N ALA A 60 12.08 -0.03 10.15
CA ALA A 60 12.84 -1.14 10.72
C ALA A 60 13.46 -0.77 12.08
N GLU A 61 14.05 0.41 12.21
CA GLU A 61 14.61 0.95 13.47
C GLU A 61 13.57 1.06 14.58
N ASN A 62 12.30 1.24 14.23
CA ASN A 62 11.18 1.29 15.16
C ASN A 62 10.45 -0.06 15.31
N GLY A 63 11.04 -1.16 14.83
CA GLY A 63 10.47 -2.50 14.97
C GLY A 63 9.25 -2.77 14.11
N ILE A 64 9.07 -2.02 13.02
CA ILE A 64 7.99 -2.21 12.05
C ILE A 64 8.55 -2.96 10.85
N SER A 65 8.04 -4.16 10.60
CA SER A 65 8.43 -4.99 9.47
C SER A 65 7.76 -4.54 8.17
N ALA A 66 8.40 -4.81 7.04
CA ALA A 66 7.85 -4.50 5.72
C ALA A 66 7.93 -5.69 4.77
N ALA A 67 6.99 -5.76 3.82
CA ALA A 67 7.02 -6.69 2.71
C ALA A 67 6.43 -6.05 1.46
N PHE A 68 6.84 -6.49 0.28
CA PHE A 68 6.35 -5.96 -1.00
C PHE A 68 5.33 -6.91 -1.64
N ILE A 69 4.18 -6.39 -2.03
CA ILE A 69 3.12 -7.11 -2.72
C ILE A 69 2.80 -6.40 -4.03
N SER A 70 3.29 -6.94 -5.15
CA SER A 70 3.18 -6.29 -6.45
C SER A 70 2.42 -7.14 -7.48
N ASN A 71 1.66 -6.49 -8.35
CA ASN A 71 1.08 -7.11 -9.54
C ASN A 71 2.05 -7.15 -10.72
N ASN A 72 3.23 -6.55 -10.57
CA ASN A 72 4.22 -6.51 -11.62
C ASN A 72 4.99 -7.85 -11.72
N ARG A 73 5.77 -8.00 -12.79
CA ARG A 73 6.54 -9.21 -13.09
C ARG A 73 7.68 -9.41 -12.11
N ARG A 74 8.14 -10.66 -12.01
CA ARG A 74 9.22 -11.09 -11.13
C ARG A 74 10.47 -10.23 -11.25
N GLU A 75 10.96 -10.03 -12.47
CA GLU A 75 12.20 -9.31 -12.73
C GLU A 75 12.15 -7.86 -12.21
N ARG A 76 10.98 -7.21 -12.35
CA ARG A 76 10.75 -5.84 -11.84
C ARG A 76 10.83 -5.80 -10.32
N VAL A 77 10.16 -6.72 -9.65
CA VAL A 77 10.10 -6.78 -8.18
C VAL A 77 11.45 -7.19 -7.59
N GLU A 78 12.10 -8.20 -8.16
CA GLU A 78 13.43 -8.64 -7.71
C GLU A 78 14.47 -7.55 -7.88
N ARG A 79 14.45 -6.82 -9.00
CA ARG A 79 15.36 -5.69 -9.22
C ARG A 79 15.17 -4.59 -8.18
N PHE A 80 13.92 -4.19 -7.92
CA PHE A 80 13.61 -3.21 -6.89
C PHE A 80 14.09 -3.65 -5.50
N ASN A 81 13.89 -4.93 -5.17
CA ASN A 81 14.19 -5.50 -3.86
C ASN A 81 15.66 -5.94 -3.69
N SER A 82 16.45 -5.95 -4.76
CA SER A 82 17.82 -6.54 -4.78
C SER A 82 18.75 -6.00 -3.70
N ARG A 83 18.63 -4.73 -3.35
CA ARG A 83 19.43 -4.04 -2.33
C ARG A 83 18.75 -3.98 -0.96
N LEU A 84 17.48 -4.33 -0.88
CA LEU A 84 16.66 -4.20 0.33
C LEU A 84 16.49 -5.53 1.07
N GLY A 85 16.32 -6.64 0.35
CA GLY A 85 16.24 -7.98 0.92
C GLY A 85 14.95 -8.28 1.71
N TYR A 86 13.86 -7.53 1.47
CA TYR A 86 12.57 -7.79 2.10
C TYR A 86 11.86 -9.00 1.48
N PHE A 87 10.89 -9.58 2.21
CA PHE A 87 9.94 -10.50 1.57
C PHE A 87 9.21 -9.75 0.44
N ALA A 88 9.14 -10.36 -0.74
CA ALA A 88 8.50 -9.77 -1.90
C ALA A 88 7.71 -10.81 -2.69
N SER A 89 6.54 -10.41 -3.17
CA SER A 89 5.74 -11.21 -4.10
C SER A 89 5.45 -10.42 -5.38
N TRP A 90 5.50 -11.13 -6.49
CA TRP A 90 5.21 -10.64 -7.83
C TRP A 90 3.98 -11.36 -8.38
N ASP A 91 3.45 -10.89 -9.51
CA ASP A 91 2.22 -11.45 -10.13
C ASP A 91 1.12 -11.76 -9.11
N SER A 92 0.96 -10.86 -8.11
CA SER A 92 0.16 -11.13 -6.92
C SER A 92 -1.34 -11.21 -7.18
N LYS A 93 -1.77 -10.82 -8.40
CA LYS A 93 -3.17 -10.86 -8.84
C LYS A 93 -4.12 -10.18 -7.84
N LYS A 94 -3.71 -9.00 -7.32
CA LYS A 94 -4.57 -8.20 -6.45
C LYS A 94 -5.92 -7.95 -7.15
N PRO A 95 -7.04 -8.11 -6.47
CA PRO A 95 -7.23 -8.19 -5.03
C PRO A 95 -7.21 -9.60 -4.41
N SER A 96 -6.48 -10.57 -4.96
CA SER A 96 -6.26 -11.87 -4.31
C SER A 96 -5.53 -11.71 -2.98
N GLY A 97 -6.00 -12.37 -1.93
CA GLY A 97 -5.43 -12.29 -0.59
C GLY A 97 -4.24 -13.22 -0.33
N LYS A 98 -3.92 -14.14 -1.25
CA LYS A 98 -2.94 -15.22 -1.04
C LYS A 98 -1.57 -14.70 -0.59
N ASN A 99 -1.03 -13.73 -1.32
CA ASN A 99 0.32 -13.21 -1.07
C ASN A 99 0.39 -12.31 0.17
N TYR A 100 -0.71 -11.65 0.53
CA TYR A 100 -0.82 -10.91 1.79
C TYR A 100 -0.76 -11.84 3.00
N ILE A 101 -1.46 -12.98 2.94
CA ILE A 101 -1.43 -13.99 4.00
C ILE A 101 -0.03 -14.61 4.11
N ALA A 102 0.62 -14.92 2.99
CA ALA A 102 1.99 -15.43 2.98
C ALA A 102 2.98 -14.43 3.58
N ALA A 103 2.85 -13.15 3.26
CA ALA A 103 3.68 -12.09 3.83
C ALA A 103 3.49 -11.96 5.35
N MET A 104 2.25 -11.89 5.84
CA MET A 104 1.98 -11.86 7.28
C MET A 104 2.58 -13.06 8.01
N LYS A 105 2.42 -14.26 7.45
CA LYS A 105 3.04 -15.48 8.01
C LYS A 105 4.55 -15.38 8.07
N HIS A 106 5.19 -14.88 7.00
CA HIS A 106 6.63 -14.69 6.95
C HIS A 106 7.12 -13.68 7.99
N LEU A 107 6.38 -12.58 8.17
CA LEU A 107 6.71 -11.50 9.11
C LEU A 107 6.32 -11.82 10.57
N GLY A 108 5.60 -12.91 10.82
CA GLY A 108 5.12 -13.26 12.16
C GLY A 108 4.05 -12.30 12.69
N THR A 109 3.25 -11.72 11.80
CA THR A 109 2.19 -10.76 12.12
C THR A 109 0.81 -11.28 11.71
N ASP A 110 -0.22 -10.59 12.12
CA ASP A 110 -1.60 -10.93 11.85
C ASP A 110 -2.44 -9.72 11.42
N ARG A 111 -3.75 -9.92 11.28
CA ARG A 111 -4.67 -8.90 10.77
C ARG A 111 -4.82 -7.69 11.71
N SER A 112 -4.59 -7.89 13.01
CA SER A 112 -4.78 -6.86 14.03
C SER A 112 -3.65 -5.83 14.04
N ASN A 113 -2.46 -6.21 13.53
CA ASN A 113 -1.25 -5.41 13.60
C ASN A 113 -0.55 -5.20 12.25
N THR A 114 -1.26 -5.46 11.14
CA THR A 114 -0.74 -5.29 9.77
C THR A 114 -1.57 -4.31 8.98
N ALA A 115 -0.92 -3.41 8.27
CA ALA A 115 -1.54 -2.49 7.32
C ALA A 115 -1.08 -2.74 5.89
N VAL A 116 -1.94 -2.44 4.93
CA VAL A 116 -1.60 -2.37 3.50
C VAL A 116 -1.48 -0.91 3.10
N ILE A 117 -0.43 -0.58 2.37
CA ILE A 117 -0.20 0.75 1.81
C ILE A 117 -0.09 0.63 0.29
N GLY A 118 -0.90 1.37 -0.43
CA GLY A 118 -0.91 1.37 -1.90
C GLY A 118 -1.61 2.59 -2.47
N ASP A 119 -1.58 2.74 -3.79
CA ASP A 119 -2.13 3.89 -4.51
C ASP A 119 -3.47 3.61 -5.20
N GLN A 120 -3.96 2.36 -5.18
CA GLN A 120 -5.17 1.95 -5.91
C GLN A 120 -6.24 1.35 -4.99
N ILE A 121 -7.47 1.89 -5.11
CA ILE A 121 -8.60 1.40 -4.32
C ILE A 121 -8.98 -0.03 -4.71
N PHE A 122 -9.08 -0.32 -6.02
CA PHE A 122 -9.58 -1.62 -6.52
C PHE A 122 -8.57 -2.76 -6.48
N THR A 123 -7.34 -2.50 -6.07
CA THR A 123 -6.33 -3.52 -5.84
C THR A 123 -5.89 -3.54 -4.38
N ASP A 124 -5.30 -2.47 -3.89
CA ASP A 124 -4.66 -2.42 -2.57
C ASP A 124 -5.67 -2.31 -1.44
N VAL A 125 -6.53 -1.28 -1.48
CA VAL A 125 -7.57 -1.08 -0.46
C VAL A 125 -8.54 -2.25 -0.43
N TRP A 126 -9.00 -2.70 -1.59
CA TRP A 126 -9.90 -3.84 -1.68
C TRP A 126 -9.28 -5.12 -1.14
N SER A 127 -8.01 -5.42 -1.44
CA SER A 127 -7.29 -6.55 -0.86
C SER A 127 -7.27 -6.47 0.67
N ALA A 128 -6.87 -5.33 1.21
CA ALA A 128 -6.79 -5.10 2.64
C ALA A 128 -8.15 -5.29 3.33
N LYS A 129 -9.18 -4.63 2.82
CA LYS A 129 -10.53 -4.67 3.43
C LYS A 129 -11.17 -6.07 3.35
N ARG A 130 -10.92 -6.83 2.29
CA ARG A 130 -11.37 -8.23 2.20
C ARG A 130 -10.71 -9.14 3.24
N LEU A 131 -9.48 -8.84 3.60
CA LEU A 131 -8.70 -9.60 4.59
C LEU A 131 -8.89 -9.08 6.02
N GLY A 132 -9.59 -7.96 6.21
CA GLY A 132 -9.74 -7.32 7.53
C GLY A 132 -8.48 -6.63 8.02
N LEU A 133 -7.63 -6.17 7.08
CA LEU A 133 -6.43 -5.38 7.36
C LEU A 133 -6.73 -3.89 7.33
N SER A 134 -5.91 -3.11 8.03
CA SER A 134 -5.89 -1.66 7.86
C SER A 134 -5.46 -1.28 6.44
N ALA A 135 -6.18 -0.34 5.83
CA ALA A 135 -5.95 0.08 4.45
C ALA A 135 -5.58 1.56 4.39
N TYR A 136 -4.35 1.87 4.03
CA TYR A 136 -3.85 3.23 3.87
C TYR A 136 -3.60 3.52 2.40
N LEU A 137 -4.31 4.53 1.89
CA LEU A 137 -4.21 4.96 0.51
C LEU A 137 -3.27 6.15 0.41
N VAL A 138 -2.31 6.08 -0.50
CA VAL A 138 -1.46 7.22 -0.86
C VAL A 138 -1.84 7.76 -2.24
N LYS A 139 -1.57 9.04 -2.49
CA LYS A 139 -1.74 9.57 -3.84
C LYS A 139 -0.71 8.93 -4.78
N PRO A 140 -1.10 8.60 -6.02
CA PRO A 140 -0.17 8.08 -7.01
C PRO A 140 0.91 9.11 -7.32
N ILE A 141 2.16 8.65 -7.45
CA ILE A 141 3.31 9.53 -7.74
C ILE A 141 3.19 10.11 -9.15
N LYS A 142 2.87 9.23 -10.13
CA LYS A 142 2.74 9.60 -11.55
C LYS A 142 1.70 8.74 -12.22
N ASP A 143 0.60 9.34 -12.66
CA ASP A 143 -0.45 8.59 -13.34
C ASP A 143 -0.03 8.15 -14.74
N LYS A 144 -0.37 6.91 -15.10
CA LYS A 144 -0.28 6.43 -16.48
C LYS A 144 -1.37 7.07 -17.32
N LEU A 145 -0.99 7.53 -18.53
CA LEU A 145 -1.92 8.17 -19.46
C LEU A 145 -2.74 7.17 -20.30
N THR A 146 -2.64 5.87 -20.03
CA THR A 146 -3.40 4.86 -20.78
C THR A 146 -4.91 4.99 -20.47
N PRO A 147 -5.79 4.78 -21.48
CA PRO A 147 -7.24 4.89 -21.31
C PRO A 147 -7.78 4.01 -20.16
N LEU A 148 -7.27 2.78 -20.07
CA LEU A 148 -7.66 1.84 -19.01
C LEU A 148 -7.30 2.35 -17.61
N PHE A 149 -6.13 2.95 -17.46
CA PHE A 149 -5.69 3.50 -16.17
C PHE A 149 -6.53 4.72 -15.78
N ARG A 150 -6.78 5.62 -16.74
CA ARG A 150 -7.68 6.78 -16.54
C ARG A 150 -9.09 6.34 -16.15
N PHE A 151 -9.63 5.30 -16.79
CA PHE A 151 -10.94 4.74 -16.45
C PHE A 151 -10.97 4.20 -15.01
N LYS A 152 -9.95 3.42 -14.60
CA LYS A 152 -9.83 2.95 -13.21
C LYS A 152 -9.81 4.11 -12.22
N ARG A 153 -9.01 5.14 -12.47
CA ARG A 153 -8.97 6.36 -11.61
C ARG A 153 -10.32 7.07 -11.54
N ALA A 154 -11.03 7.17 -12.66
CA ALA A 154 -12.36 7.78 -12.68
C ALA A 154 -13.36 7.01 -11.79
N LEU A 155 -13.26 5.68 -11.72
CA LEU A 155 -14.08 4.86 -10.83
C LEU A 155 -13.74 5.04 -9.34
N GLU A 156 -12.53 5.47 -9.00
CA GLU A 156 -12.11 5.75 -7.62
C GLU A 156 -12.67 7.09 -7.09
N VAL A 157 -12.92 8.05 -7.96
CA VAL A 157 -13.38 9.41 -7.60
C VAL A 157 -14.62 9.42 -6.69
N PRO A 158 -15.67 8.62 -6.94
CA PRO A 158 -16.85 8.60 -6.06
C PRO A 158 -16.53 8.10 -4.65
N VAL A 159 -15.59 7.19 -4.51
CA VAL A 159 -15.15 6.66 -3.21
C VAL A 159 -14.37 7.73 -2.46
N LEU A 160 -13.43 8.40 -3.13
CA LEU A 160 -12.62 9.48 -2.55
C LEU A 160 -13.48 10.67 -2.12
N LYS A 161 -14.49 11.05 -2.91
CA LYS A 161 -15.46 12.09 -2.53
C LYS A 161 -16.24 11.72 -1.27
N ARG A 162 -16.65 10.45 -1.14
CA ARG A 162 -17.32 9.95 0.08
C ARG A 162 -16.39 9.91 1.27
N TYR A 163 -15.15 9.51 1.06
CA TYR A 163 -14.12 9.55 2.11
C TYR A 163 -13.92 10.98 2.63
N ALA A 164 -13.72 11.96 1.73
CA ALA A 164 -13.56 13.36 2.09
C ALA A 164 -14.78 13.91 2.86
N LYS A 165 -16.01 13.58 2.43
CA LYS A 165 -17.23 13.98 3.14
C LYS A 165 -17.31 13.39 4.54
N LYS A 166 -16.82 12.16 4.74
CA LYS A 166 -16.88 11.47 6.04
C LYS A 166 -15.79 11.96 7.01
N HIS A 167 -14.62 12.38 6.50
CA HIS A 167 -13.46 12.74 7.30
C HIS A 167 -13.08 14.21 7.20
N GLY A 168 -13.59 14.95 6.21
CA GLY A 168 -13.30 16.37 5.97
C GLY A 168 -14.08 17.36 6.85
N GLY A 169 -14.85 16.89 7.79
CA GLY A 169 -15.62 17.73 8.73
C GLY A 169 -14.94 17.95 10.10
N LYS A 170 -13.65 17.70 10.22
CA LYS A 170 -12.84 17.99 11.41
C LYS A 170 -11.65 18.85 10.99
N SER A 171 -11.93 20.15 10.81
CA SER A 171 -10.94 21.21 10.97
C SER A 171 -11.05 21.74 12.39
#